data_f7b807cefdca132884f1c4e8b3600e05
#
_entry.id   f7b807cefdca132884f1c4e8b3600e05
#
_cell.length_a   1.000
_cell.length_b   1.000
_cell.length_c   1.000
_cell.angle_alpha   90.00
_cell.angle_beta   90.00
_cell.angle_gamma   90.00
#
_symmetry.space_group_name_H-M   'P 1'
#
loop_
_entity.id
_entity.type
_entity.pdbx_description
1 polymer ?
#
loop_
_entity_poly.entity_id
_entity_poly.type
_entity_poly.pdbx_seq_one_letter_code
_entity_poly.pdbx_strand_id
1 'polypeptide(L)'
;MFSETRYAMNGDLCVAYRTSPEGPRDIVFVSNWYTNCEVFPELPSLQGWVEAMTSLGRLIFFDQPGTGASDPTTSAALPTLEQWADSITAVLDDLGSRETVLVAIDGAVATAALFAATHPSRTTALVVIEGYADAGDSPPSLREEVLPAFVDMWRTAEFQHLFNPDMPWNQEIRAAWARHNRLAASPGTVALMLPLVAELNVRAILPAVSVPTLVLQHADDPLITPAMGKDVADHIPAAKYVELPGRNIFHVVEPWRDSFREIAEFLTGHQADVADDRVLATVLFTDIVDSTRRAAEVGDRDWRALLDAHDAVVRSQLARFRGREVSTSGDSFLAMFDGPQRAIRCAMAIRDAVQSLGIQVRAGLHTGECEVRGDDIGGIAVHIGARVSALAGPNDVLVSSTLRDLVIGSGLEFEDRGDHTLKGVPGEWRLFAVAP
;
A
#
# COMPACT_ATOMS: atom_id res chain seq x y z
N MET A 1 1.32 -29.78 5.17
CA MET A 1 2.22 -29.23 6.22
C MET A 1 2.90 -28.01 5.60
N PHE A 2 2.93 -26.87 6.30
CA PHE A 2 3.62 -25.67 5.82
C PHE A 2 5.15 -25.85 5.81
N SER A 3 5.85 -25.08 4.97
CA SER A 3 7.32 -25.03 4.94
C SER A 3 7.90 -24.59 6.29
N GLU A 4 9.20 -24.75 6.46
CA GLU A 4 9.92 -23.98 7.47
C GLU A 4 9.85 -22.49 7.13
N THR A 5 10.06 -21.63 8.13
CA THR A 5 10.08 -20.18 7.93
C THR A 5 11.28 -19.80 7.06
N ARG A 6 11.01 -19.02 6.04
CA ARG A 6 12.00 -18.46 5.11
C ARG A 6 11.99 -16.93 5.23
N TYR A 7 13.02 -16.29 4.68
CA TYR A 7 13.19 -14.85 4.75
C TYR A 7 13.45 -14.27 3.36
N ALA A 8 12.60 -13.35 2.93
CA ALA A 8 12.79 -12.55 1.73
C ALA A 8 13.37 -11.18 2.09
N MET A 9 14.13 -10.58 1.19
CA MET A 9 14.75 -9.27 1.44
C MET A 9 13.90 -8.14 0.82
N ASN A 10 13.38 -7.26 1.67
CA ASN A 10 12.73 -6.02 1.27
C ASN A 10 13.67 -4.84 1.58
N GLY A 11 14.54 -4.48 0.64
CA GLY A 11 15.65 -3.58 0.89
C GLY A 11 16.61 -4.19 1.91
N ASP A 12 16.76 -3.53 3.06
CA ASP A 12 17.61 -3.99 4.17
C ASP A 12 16.83 -4.81 5.22
N LEU A 13 15.51 -5.00 5.02
CA LEU A 13 14.64 -5.69 5.98
C LEU A 13 14.40 -7.14 5.56
N CYS A 14 14.47 -8.05 6.53
CA CYS A 14 14.07 -9.44 6.38
C CYS A 14 12.56 -9.58 6.60
N VAL A 15 11.85 -10.14 5.65
CA VAL A 15 10.42 -10.45 5.69
C VAL A 15 10.26 -11.96 5.84
N ALA A 16 9.77 -12.40 6.98
CA ALA A 16 9.52 -13.81 7.26
C ALA A 16 8.25 -14.29 6.55
N TYR A 17 8.31 -15.50 5.97
CA TYR A 17 7.16 -16.10 5.33
C TYR A 17 7.18 -17.62 5.37
N ARG A 18 6.00 -18.24 5.21
CA ARG A 18 5.80 -19.69 5.09
C ARG A 18 4.81 -19.98 3.96
N THR A 19 4.95 -21.15 3.34
CA THR A 19 4.05 -21.59 2.28
C THR A 19 3.46 -22.96 2.57
N SER A 20 2.22 -23.19 2.12
CA SER A 20 1.70 -24.53 1.94
C SER A 20 2.44 -25.24 0.78
N PRO A 21 2.21 -26.56 0.55
CA PRO A 21 2.68 -27.22 -0.65
C PRO A 21 2.27 -26.50 -1.93
N GLU A 22 2.98 -26.78 -3.04
CA GLU A 22 2.68 -26.24 -4.34
C GLU A 22 1.23 -26.52 -4.77
N GLY A 23 0.65 -25.59 -5.52
CA GLY A 23 -0.72 -25.64 -6.02
C GLY A 23 -0.84 -25.00 -7.41
N PRO A 24 -2.04 -24.98 -8.01
CA PRO A 24 -2.26 -24.48 -9.36
C PRO A 24 -2.05 -22.96 -9.49
N ARG A 25 -2.01 -22.22 -8.41
CA ARG A 25 -1.78 -20.76 -8.31
C ARG A 25 -1.19 -20.41 -6.98
N ASP A 26 -0.60 -19.23 -6.88
CA ASP A 26 -0.16 -18.65 -5.62
C ASP A 26 -1.26 -17.78 -5.03
N ILE A 27 -1.46 -17.89 -3.72
CA ILE A 27 -2.44 -17.13 -2.96
C ILE A 27 -1.70 -16.50 -1.77
N VAL A 28 -1.46 -15.20 -1.82
CA VAL A 28 -0.88 -14.47 -0.70
C VAL A 28 -1.98 -14.00 0.24
N PHE A 29 -1.93 -14.47 1.46
CA PHE A 29 -2.75 -13.93 2.53
C PHE A 29 -2.09 -12.67 3.08
N VAL A 30 -2.61 -11.51 2.68
CA VAL A 30 -2.17 -10.22 3.17
C VAL A 30 -2.85 -9.97 4.49
N SER A 31 -2.12 -10.25 5.54
CA SER A 31 -2.61 -10.06 6.90
C SER A 31 -2.38 -8.63 7.34
N ASN A 32 -3.14 -8.24 8.34
CA ASN A 32 -2.90 -6.99 9.03
C ASN A 32 -1.55 -7.05 9.78
N TRP A 33 -1.12 -5.94 10.34
CA TRP A 33 0.16 -5.72 11.04
C TRP A 33 0.35 -6.56 12.32
N TYR A 34 -0.57 -7.44 12.69
CA TYR A 34 -0.54 -8.20 13.95
C TYR A 34 -0.58 -9.73 13.74
N THR A 35 0.08 -10.23 12.72
CA THR A 35 0.15 -11.68 12.48
C THR A 35 1.52 -12.27 12.78
N ASN A 36 1.57 -13.59 12.82
CA ASN A 36 2.79 -14.38 12.86
C ASN A 36 2.63 -15.57 11.93
N CYS A 37 3.42 -15.63 10.87
CA CYS A 37 3.31 -16.61 9.79
C CYS A 37 3.58 -18.06 10.26
N GLU A 38 4.21 -18.25 11.42
CA GLU A 38 4.43 -19.58 11.98
C GLU A 38 3.19 -20.11 12.71
N VAL A 39 2.50 -19.25 13.44
CA VAL A 39 1.44 -19.66 14.36
C VAL A 39 0.05 -19.43 13.80
N PHE A 40 -0.15 -18.38 13.00
CA PHE A 40 -1.46 -18.02 12.47
C PHE A 40 -2.11 -19.17 11.67
N PRO A 41 -1.43 -19.81 10.69
CA PRO A 41 -2.04 -20.91 9.94
C PRO A 41 -2.25 -22.19 10.76
N GLU A 42 -1.70 -22.26 11.96
CA GLU A 42 -1.80 -23.42 12.87
C GLU A 42 -2.86 -23.23 13.97
N LEU A 43 -3.53 -22.06 13.99
CA LEU A 43 -4.60 -21.79 14.97
C LEU A 43 -5.77 -22.76 14.78
N PRO A 44 -6.24 -23.43 15.84
CA PRO A 44 -7.32 -24.42 15.73
C PRO A 44 -8.60 -23.86 15.08
N SER A 45 -8.90 -22.58 15.31
CA SER A 45 -10.05 -21.90 14.71
C SER A 45 -9.93 -21.65 13.21
N LEU A 46 -8.73 -21.75 12.62
CA LEU A 46 -8.46 -21.46 11.20
C LEU A 46 -8.23 -22.72 10.36
N GLN A 47 -7.98 -23.87 10.96
CA GLN A 47 -7.52 -25.08 10.26
C GLN A 47 -8.44 -25.47 9.09
N GLY A 48 -9.75 -25.47 9.29
CA GLY A 48 -10.70 -25.83 8.23
C GLY A 48 -10.64 -24.89 7.03
N TRP A 49 -10.52 -23.59 7.28
CA TRP A 49 -10.37 -22.59 6.22
C TRP A 49 -9.01 -22.73 5.50
N VAL A 50 -7.93 -22.90 6.26
CA VAL A 50 -6.59 -23.09 5.69
C VAL A 50 -6.53 -24.32 4.79
N GLU A 51 -7.09 -25.46 5.24
CA GLU A 51 -7.17 -26.69 4.43
C GLU A 51 -7.99 -26.47 3.15
N ALA A 52 -9.13 -25.79 3.24
CA ALA A 52 -9.96 -25.48 2.08
C ALA A 52 -9.22 -24.57 1.10
N MET A 53 -8.58 -23.51 1.56
CA MET A 53 -7.84 -22.58 0.70
C MET A 53 -6.62 -23.23 0.02
N THR A 54 -5.94 -24.18 0.68
CA THR A 54 -4.84 -24.94 0.05
C THR A 54 -5.30 -25.82 -1.10
N SER A 55 -6.60 -26.16 -1.19
CA SER A 55 -7.16 -26.85 -2.35
C SER A 55 -7.25 -25.95 -3.60
N LEU A 56 -7.27 -24.63 -3.41
CA LEU A 56 -7.33 -23.66 -4.50
C LEU A 56 -5.94 -23.24 -5.01
N GLY A 57 -4.90 -23.35 -4.19
CA GLY A 57 -3.56 -22.94 -4.56
C GLY A 57 -2.53 -23.05 -3.44
N ARG A 58 -1.28 -22.67 -3.73
CA ARG A 58 -0.23 -22.53 -2.73
C ARG A 58 -0.50 -21.30 -1.87
N LEU A 59 -0.85 -21.52 -0.62
CA LEU A 59 -1.13 -20.46 0.33
C LEU A 59 0.19 -19.93 0.93
N ILE A 60 0.36 -18.62 0.91
CA ILE A 60 1.55 -17.92 1.37
C ILE A 60 1.15 -16.99 2.51
N PHE A 61 1.72 -17.21 3.70
CA PHE A 61 1.63 -16.30 4.85
C PHE A 61 2.97 -15.61 5.07
N PHE A 62 2.94 -14.34 5.35
CA PHE A 62 4.13 -13.56 5.66
C PHE A 62 3.85 -12.56 6.78
N ASP A 63 4.89 -12.15 7.47
CA ASP A 63 4.82 -11.15 8.52
C ASP A 63 5.24 -9.79 7.97
N GLN A 64 4.44 -8.78 8.23
CA GLN A 64 4.82 -7.41 7.89
C GLN A 64 6.04 -6.96 8.72
N PRO A 65 6.94 -6.11 8.17
CA PRO A 65 7.99 -5.50 8.97
C PRO A 65 7.46 -4.89 10.26
N GLY A 66 8.12 -5.22 11.36
CA GLY A 66 7.69 -4.82 12.71
C GLY A 66 6.83 -5.84 13.44
N THR A 67 6.48 -6.97 12.81
CA THR A 67 5.64 -8.01 13.44
C THR A 67 6.21 -9.41 13.22
N GLY A 68 5.73 -10.36 14.03
CA GLY A 68 6.04 -11.77 13.89
C GLY A 68 7.53 -12.09 13.93
N ALA A 69 7.99 -12.84 12.93
CA ALA A 69 9.37 -13.23 12.74
C ALA A 69 10.13 -12.31 11.76
N SER A 70 9.48 -11.28 11.20
CA SER A 70 10.13 -10.26 10.37
C SER A 70 10.95 -9.28 11.21
N ASP A 71 11.84 -8.52 10.57
CA ASP A 71 12.67 -7.54 11.26
C ASP A 71 11.83 -6.53 12.06
N PRO A 72 12.28 -6.17 13.27
CA PRO A 72 11.55 -5.28 14.15
C PRO A 72 11.54 -3.85 13.65
N THR A 73 10.52 -3.09 14.05
CA THR A 73 10.43 -1.65 13.82
C THR A 73 10.67 -0.87 15.12
N THR A 74 10.97 0.42 14.99
CA THR A 74 11.16 1.35 16.11
C THR A 74 10.34 2.62 15.88
N SER A 75 10.13 3.43 16.91
CA SER A 75 9.47 4.73 16.79
C SER A 75 10.17 5.70 15.82
N ALA A 76 11.47 5.50 15.58
CA ALA A 76 12.24 6.32 14.64
C ALA A 76 12.16 5.81 13.18
N ALA A 77 11.67 4.59 12.97
CA ALA A 77 11.59 3.95 11.66
C ALA A 77 10.32 3.07 11.58
N LEU A 78 9.17 3.73 11.58
CA LEU A 78 7.89 3.06 11.35
C LEU A 78 7.75 2.67 9.89
N PRO A 79 7.17 1.49 9.59
CA PRO A 79 6.95 1.08 8.21
C PRO A 79 5.91 1.99 7.54
N THR A 80 6.10 2.24 6.26
CA THR A 80 5.12 2.92 5.42
C THR A 80 4.25 1.89 4.70
N LEU A 81 3.10 2.33 4.19
CA LEU A 81 2.24 1.49 3.36
C LEU A 81 2.98 0.94 2.13
N GLU A 82 3.88 1.74 1.55
CA GLU A 82 4.76 1.34 0.45
C GLU A 82 5.66 0.17 0.85
N GLN A 83 6.33 0.27 2.00
CA GLN A 83 7.19 -0.82 2.50
C GLN A 83 6.41 -2.11 2.79
N TRP A 84 5.16 -1.99 3.23
CA TRP A 84 4.28 -3.14 3.38
C TRP A 84 3.92 -3.77 2.04
N ALA A 85 3.62 -2.97 1.02
CA ALA A 85 3.37 -3.49 -0.33
C ALA A 85 4.64 -4.12 -0.94
N ASP A 86 5.82 -3.51 -0.74
CA ASP A 86 7.11 -4.05 -1.18
C ASP A 86 7.42 -5.41 -0.54
N SER A 87 6.91 -5.69 0.66
CA SER A 87 7.07 -7.01 1.29
C SER A 87 6.40 -8.11 0.48
N ILE A 88 5.27 -7.83 -0.18
CA ILE A 88 4.63 -8.78 -1.11
C ILE A 88 5.56 -9.05 -2.29
N THR A 89 6.14 -7.98 -2.89
CA THR A 89 7.11 -8.12 -3.98
C THR A 89 8.29 -8.99 -3.57
N ALA A 90 8.89 -8.71 -2.41
CA ALA A 90 10.05 -9.44 -1.92
C ALA A 90 9.77 -10.94 -1.74
N VAL A 91 8.62 -11.28 -1.15
CA VAL A 91 8.21 -12.69 -0.94
C VAL A 91 7.95 -13.39 -2.28
N LEU A 92 7.26 -12.75 -3.22
CA LEU A 92 7.00 -13.32 -4.55
C LEU A 92 8.29 -13.53 -5.34
N ASP A 93 9.26 -12.62 -5.25
CA ASP A 93 10.55 -12.70 -5.93
C ASP A 93 11.41 -13.84 -5.37
N ASP A 94 11.48 -13.99 -4.03
CA ASP A 94 12.20 -15.10 -3.39
C ASP A 94 11.59 -16.46 -3.72
N LEU A 95 10.26 -16.52 -3.90
CA LEU A 95 9.54 -17.72 -4.33
C LEU A 95 9.65 -18.00 -5.85
N GLY A 96 10.12 -17.04 -6.65
CA GLY A 96 10.06 -17.12 -8.11
C GLY A 96 8.63 -17.07 -8.65
N SER A 97 7.68 -16.57 -7.87
CA SER A 97 6.28 -16.40 -8.25
C SER A 97 6.11 -15.24 -9.21
N ARG A 98 5.43 -15.47 -10.33
CA ARG A 98 5.19 -14.43 -11.34
C ARG A 98 3.92 -13.65 -11.09
N GLU A 99 2.89 -14.33 -10.61
CA GLU A 99 1.55 -13.77 -10.41
C GLU A 99 0.88 -14.44 -9.21
N THR A 100 -0.01 -13.74 -8.54
CA THR A 100 -0.68 -14.21 -7.34
C THR A 100 -2.12 -13.71 -7.23
N VAL A 101 -2.94 -14.44 -6.48
CA VAL A 101 -4.17 -13.92 -5.89
C VAL A 101 -3.82 -13.28 -4.55
N LEU A 102 -4.33 -12.08 -4.29
CA LEU A 102 -4.24 -11.45 -2.98
C LEU A 102 -5.54 -11.69 -2.21
N VAL A 103 -5.42 -12.17 -0.98
CA VAL A 103 -6.54 -12.26 -0.02
C VAL A 103 -6.21 -11.34 1.13
N ALA A 104 -6.91 -10.24 1.23
CA ALA A 104 -6.69 -9.20 2.24
C ALA A 104 -7.87 -9.12 3.22
N ILE A 105 -7.56 -8.93 4.49
CA ILE A 105 -8.56 -8.85 5.55
C ILE A 105 -8.38 -7.55 6.32
N ASP A 106 -9.51 -6.93 6.70
CA ASP A 106 -9.51 -5.72 7.56
C ASP A 106 -8.64 -4.60 6.94
N GLY A 107 -7.84 -3.91 7.71
CA GLY A 107 -6.93 -2.85 7.26
C GLY A 107 -5.85 -3.27 6.27
N ALA A 108 -5.59 -4.57 6.10
CA ALA A 108 -4.65 -5.07 5.10
C ALA A 108 -5.08 -4.80 3.65
N VAL A 109 -6.35 -4.42 3.45
CA VAL A 109 -6.86 -3.94 2.15
C VAL A 109 -6.03 -2.79 1.63
N ALA A 110 -5.55 -1.90 2.48
CA ALA A 110 -4.70 -0.80 2.08
C ALA A 110 -3.41 -1.28 1.37
N THR A 111 -2.72 -2.25 1.96
CA THR A 111 -1.51 -2.86 1.40
C THR A 111 -1.80 -3.61 0.09
N ALA A 112 -2.85 -4.43 0.09
CA ALA A 112 -3.21 -5.25 -1.07
C ALA A 112 -3.70 -4.39 -2.25
N ALA A 113 -4.49 -3.35 -1.99
CA ALA A 113 -4.98 -2.44 -3.02
C ALA A 113 -3.82 -1.62 -3.63
N LEU A 114 -2.89 -1.13 -2.81
CA LEU A 114 -1.70 -0.46 -3.32
C LEU A 114 -0.89 -1.39 -4.22
N PHE A 115 -0.62 -2.63 -3.77
CA PHE A 115 0.11 -3.61 -4.58
C PHE A 115 -0.65 -3.95 -5.87
N ALA A 116 -1.93 -4.26 -5.82
CA ALA A 116 -2.73 -4.61 -7.00
C ALA A 116 -2.78 -3.47 -8.03
N ALA A 117 -2.87 -2.21 -7.55
CA ALA A 117 -2.89 -1.03 -8.42
C ALA A 117 -1.53 -0.72 -9.05
N THR A 118 -0.42 -0.95 -8.33
CA THR A 118 0.94 -0.70 -8.82
C THR A 118 1.54 -1.88 -9.59
N HIS A 119 1.08 -3.10 -9.32
CA HIS A 119 1.57 -4.35 -9.93
C HIS A 119 0.43 -5.21 -10.53
N PRO A 120 -0.42 -4.66 -11.43
CA PRO A 120 -1.55 -5.39 -11.98
C PRO A 120 -1.12 -6.66 -12.74
N SER A 121 0.05 -6.64 -13.41
CA SER A 121 0.59 -7.81 -14.11
C SER A 121 1.07 -8.94 -13.17
N ARG A 122 1.20 -8.67 -11.89
CA ARG A 122 1.55 -9.66 -10.85
C ARG A 122 0.35 -10.08 -10.00
N THR A 123 -0.83 -9.50 -10.23
CA THR A 123 -2.04 -9.76 -9.45
C THR A 123 -3.13 -10.30 -10.36
N THR A 124 -3.49 -11.57 -10.19
CA THR A 124 -4.55 -12.20 -11.00
C THR A 124 -5.95 -11.92 -10.46
N ALA A 125 -6.07 -11.70 -9.16
CA ALA A 125 -7.31 -11.32 -8.49
C ALA A 125 -7.05 -10.72 -7.10
N LEU A 126 -7.97 -9.90 -6.62
CA LEU A 126 -8.01 -9.38 -5.26
C LEU A 126 -9.28 -9.87 -4.56
N VAL A 127 -9.13 -10.49 -3.40
CA VAL A 127 -10.23 -10.82 -2.49
C VAL A 127 -10.10 -9.96 -1.26
N VAL A 128 -11.11 -9.17 -0.97
CA VAL A 128 -11.21 -8.32 0.21
C VAL A 128 -12.21 -8.93 1.18
N ILE A 129 -11.82 -9.11 2.42
CA ILE A 129 -12.65 -9.68 3.48
C ILE A 129 -12.76 -8.65 4.60
N GLU A 130 -13.96 -8.18 4.91
CA GLU A 130 -14.21 -7.15 5.95
C GLU A 130 -13.27 -5.97 5.82
N GLY A 131 -13.15 -5.42 4.62
CA GLY A 131 -12.20 -4.35 4.33
C GLY A 131 -12.81 -2.95 4.42
N TYR A 132 -11.96 -1.96 4.63
CA TYR A 132 -12.35 -0.56 4.59
C TYR A 132 -11.36 0.27 3.78
N ALA A 133 -11.86 1.34 3.17
CA ALA A 133 -11.07 2.29 2.38
C ALA A 133 -10.44 3.39 3.26
N ASP A 134 -11.14 3.77 4.32
CA ASP A 134 -10.76 4.85 5.24
C ASP A 134 -11.04 4.43 6.68
N ALA A 135 -10.00 4.33 7.50
CA ALA A 135 -10.12 4.02 8.92
C ALA A 135 -10.94 5.07 9.68
N GLY A 136 -11.00 6.31 9.17
CA GLY A 136 -11.81 7.40 9.72
C GLY A 136 -13.32 7.15 9.65
N ASP A 137 -13.80 6.25 8.80
CA ASP A 137 -15.21 5.86 8.69
C ASP A 137 -15.64 4.84 9.76
N SER A 138 -14.70 4.33 10.54
CA SER A 138 -14.98 3.40 11.63
C SER A 138 -16.02 3.98 12.60
N PRO A 139 -16.94 3.15 13.12
CA PRO A 139 -17.97 3.61 14.04
C PRO A 139 -17.36 4.18 15.34
N PRO A 140 -18.05 5.13 16.02
CA PRO A 140 -17.58 5.71 17.27
C PRO A 140 -17.20 4.65 18.33
N SER A 141 -17.96 3.55 18.41
CA SER A 141 -17.67 2.43 19.32
C SER A 141 -16.26 1.86 19.11
N LEU A 142 -15.84 1.68 17.85
CA LEU A 142 -14.48 1.22 17.56
C LEU A 142 -13.45 2.28 17.96
N ARG A 143 -13.63 3.52 17.56
CA ARG A 143 -12.66 4.60 17.76
C ARG A 143 -12.54 5.07 19.21
N GLU A 144 -13.65 5.15 19.92
CA GLU A 144 -13.72 5.77 21.26
C GLU A 144 -13.62 4.76 22.39
N GLU A 145 -14.04 3.51 22.17
CA GLU A 145 -14.09 2.48 23.19
C GLU A 145 -13.05 1.36 22.94
N VAL A 146 -13.00 0.79 21.73
CA VAL A 146 -12.16 -0.38 21.42
C VAL A 146 -10.70 0.02 21.22
N LEU A 147 -10.40 0.99 20.38
CA LEU A 147 -9.01 1.37 20.09
C LEU A 147 -8.23 1.84 21.32
N PRO A 148 -8.77 2.66 22.22
CA PRO A 148 -8.07 3.04 23.46
C PRO A 148 -7.77 1.86 24.40
N ALA A 149 -8.64 0.84 24.41
CA ALA A 149 -8.48 -0.36 25.23
C ALA A 149 -7.69 -1.48 24.52
N PHE A 150 -7.37 -1.33 23.23
CA PHE A 150 -6.85 -2.40 22.38
C PHE A 150 -5.54 -3.00 22.91
N VAL A 151 -4.62 -2.18 23.40
CA VAL A 151 -3.33 -2.65 23.95
C VAL A 151 -3.52 -3.54 25.17
N ASP A 152 -4.49 -3.25 26.02
CA ASP A 152 -4.79 -4.08 27.18
C ASP A 152 -5.52 -5.37 26.79
N MET A 153 -6.46 -5.29 25.85
CA MET A 153 -7.13 -6.46 25.28
C MET A 153 -6.17 -7.36 24.49
N TRP A 154 -5.12 -6.78 23.88
CA TRP A 154 -4.07 -7.54 23.21
C TRP A 154 -3.37 -8.55 24.13
N ARG A 155 -3.08 -8.15 25.35
CA ARG A 155 -2.39 -9.00 26.34
C ARG A 155 -3.16 -10.27 26.71
N THR A 156 -4.48 -10.19 26.67
CA THR A 156 -5.39 -11.28 27.05
C THR A 156 -6.02 -12.00 25.87
N ALA A 157 -5.84 -11.48 24.66
CA ALA A 157 -6.50 -11.87 23.41
C ALA A 157 -8.05 -11.68 23.43
N GLU A 158 -8.60 -10.95 24.38
CA GLU A 158 -10.05 -10.73 24.49
C GLU A 158 -10.63 -9.99 23.27
N PHE A 159 -9.83 -9.16 22.59
CA PHE A 159 -10.30 -8.50 21.37
C PHE A 159 -10.68 -9.51 20.27
N GLN A 160 -10.07 -10.70 20.24
CA GLN A 160 -10.41 -11.74 19.26
C GLN A 160 -11.87 -12.21 19.42
N HIS A 161 -12.36 -12.32 20.63
CA HIS A 161 -13.75 -12.65 20.86
C HIS A 161 -14.69 -11.47 20.56
N LEU A 162 -14.25 -10.24 20.79
CA LEU A 162 -14.99 -9.05 20.41
C LEU A 162 -15.15 -8.95 18.89
N PHE A 163 -14.08 -9.24 18.15
CA PHE A 163 -14.05 -9.18 16.68
C PHE A 163 -14.70 -10.40 16.01
N ASN A 164 -14.77 -11.52 16.73
CA ASN A 164 -15.32 -12.78 16.23
C ASN A 164 -16.28 -13.39 17.26
N PRO A 165 -17.43 -12.73 17.50
CA PRO A 165 -18.34 -13.14 18.58
C PRO A 165 -19.00 -14.52 18.36
N ASP A 166 -19.05 -15.02 17.12
CA ASP A 166 -19.59 -16.34 16.80
C ASP A 166 -18.52 -17.46 16.89
N MET A 167 -17.24 -17.08 17.05
CA MET A 167 -16.16 -18.06 17.25
C MET A 167 -16.29 -18.74 18.60
N PRO A 168 -16.19 -20.08 18.67
CA PRO A 168 -16.12 -20.79 19.95
C PRO A 168 -14.99 -20.25 20.82
N TRP A 169 -15.31 -19.70 22.00
CA TRP A 169 -14.32 -19.06 22.90
C TRP A 169 -14.06 -19.93 24.14
N ASN A 170 -13.50 -21.11 23.91
CA ASN A 170 -13.09 -22.04 24.98
C ASN A 170 -11.63 -21.80 25.41
N GLN A 171 -11.19 -22.52 26.43
CA GLN A 171 -9.84 -22.36 27.00
C GLN A 171 -8.72 -22.66 25.99
N GLU A 172 -8.90 -23.63 25.11
CA GLU A 172 -7.92 -24.01 24.07
C GLU A 172 -7.76 -22.88 23.01
N ILE A 173 -8.87 -22.43 22.43
CA ILE A 173 -8.90 -21.34 21.47
C ILE A 173 -8.30 -20.07 22.06
N ARG A 174 -8.71 -19.71 23.29
CA ARG A 174 -8.18 -18.54 24.00
C ARG A 174 -6.65 -18.64 24.20
N ALA A 175 -6.16 -19.80 24.62
CA ALA A 175 -4.73 -20.02 24.84
C ALA A 175 -3.94 -19.94 23.55
N ALA A 176 -4.48 -20.48 22.44
CA ALA A 176 -3.86 -20.42 21.11
C ALA A 176 -3.77 -18.98 20.59
N TRP A 177 -4.85 -18.21 20.67
CA TRP A 177 -4.85 -16.80 20.27
C TRP A 177 -3.95 -15.93 21.17
N ALA A 178 -3.95 -16.17 22.48
CA ALA A 178 -3.04 -15.46 23.39
C ALA A 178 -1.57 -15.77 23.10
N ARG A 179 -1.25 -17.00 22.68
CA ARG A 179 0.10 -17.35 22.20
C ARG A 179 0.42 -16.64 20.91
N HIS A 180 -0.50 -16.66 19.94
CA HIS A 180 -0.35 -15.96 18.67
C HIS A 180 -0.05 -14.48 18.88
N ASN A 181 -0.85 -13.76 19.68
CA ASN A 181 -0.66 -12.34 19.93
C ASN A 181 0.74 -12.03 20.47
N ARG A 182 1.22 -12.81 21.44
CA ARG A 182 2.56 -12.62 22.02
C ARG A 182 3.69 -12.83 21.00
N LEU A 183 3.48 -13.70 20.02
CA LEU A 183 4.46 -13.96 18.95
C LEU A 183 4.32 -13.01 17.77
N ALA A 184 3.14 -12.45 17.56
CA ALA A 184 2.87 -11.49 16.50
C ALA A 184 3.45 -10.10 16.85
N ALA A 185 3.16 -9.57 18.03
CA ALA A 185 3.68 -8.25 18.43
C ALA A 185 3.71 -8.09 19.96
N SER A 186 4.67 -7.33 20.47
CA SER A 186 4.67 -6.90 21.86
C SER A 186 3.61 -5.82 22.10
N PRO A 187 3.08 -5.64 23.32
CA PRO A 187 2.17 -4.54 23.61
C PRO A 187 2.73 -3.15 23.27
N GLY A 188 4.05 -2.97 23.36
CA GLY A 188 4.72 -1.74 22.95
C GLY A 188 4.70 -1.54 21.43
N THR A 189 4.90 -2.58 20.67
CA THR A 189 4.77 -2.57 19.21
C THR A 189 3.33 -2.25 18.80
N VAL A 190 2.34 -2.87 19.45
CA VAL A 190 0.91 -2.58 19.20
C VAL A 190 0.60 -1.11 19.44
N ALA A 191 1.02 -0.55 20.59
CA ALA A 191 0.82 0.87 20.90
C ALA A 191 1.48 1.81 19.89
N LEU A 192 2.58 1.37 19.27
CA LEU A 192 3.31 2.13 18.25
C LEU A 192 2.63 2.06 16.88
N MET A 193 2.08 0.90 16.51
CA MET A 193 1.50 0.65 15.18
C MET A 193 0.04 1.11 15.07
N LEU A 194 -0.70 1.03 16.16
CA LEU A 194 -2.13 1.33 16.17
C LEU A 194 -2.50 2.72 15.61
N PRO A 195 -1.79 3.81 15.96
CA PRO A 195 -2.07 5.11 15.37
C PRO A 195 -1.91 5.15 13.85
N LEU A 196 -0.91 4.43 13.28
CA LEU A 196 -0.71 4.38 11.84
C LEU A 196 -1.90 3.73 11.13
N VAL A 197 -2.38 2.62 11.67
CA VAL A 197 -3.50 1.87 11.09
C VAL A 197 -4.80 2.67 11.22
N ALA A 198 -4.98 3.41 12.31
CA ALA A 198 -6.17 4.24 12.53
C ALA A 198 -6.25 5.46 11.59
N GLU A 199 -5.17 5.80 10.90
CA GLU A 199 -5.10 6.91 9.94
C GLU A 199 -5.05 6.45 8.47
N LEU A 200 -5.12 5.13 8.20
CA LEU A 200 -5.08 4.60 6.84
C LEU A 200 -6.27 5.10 6.03
N ASN A 201 -5.99 5.70 4.88
CA ASN A 201 -6.97 6.08 3.88
C ASN A 201 -6.44 5.78 2.48
N VAL A 202 -7.08 4.84 1.80
CA VAL A 202 -6.70 4.40 0.45
C VAL A 202 -7.82 4.58 -0.57
N ARG A 203 -8.90 5.28 -0.21
CA ARG A 203 -10.05 5.51 -1.09
C ARG A 203 -9.65 6.10 -2.44
N ALA A 204 -8.66 7.00 -2.45
CA ALA A 204 -8.20 7.66 -3.67
C ALA A 204 -7.46 6.71 -4.64
N ILE A 205 -6.96 5.57 -4.17
CA ILE A 205 -6.23 4.61 -5.03
C ILE A 205 -7.10 3.43 -5.50
N LEU A 206 -8.24 3.17 -4.86
CA LEU A 206 -9.11 2.05 -5.23
C LEU A 206 -9.56 2.09 -6.70
N PRO A 207 -9.86 3.26 -7.32
CA PRO A 207 -10.20 3.32 -8.74
C PRO A 207 -9.10 2.81 -9.69
N ALA A 208 -7.85 2.77 -9.23
CA ALA A 208 -6.70 2.25 -10.01
C ALA A 208 -6.54 0.72 -9.91
N VAL A 209 -7.29 0.05 -9.07
CA VAL A 209 -7.29 -1.42 -9.00
C VAL A 209 -8.06 -1.95 -10.21
N SER A 210 -7.34 -2.47 -11.21
CA SER A 210 -7.89 -2.95 -12.48
C SER A 210 -8.09 -4.46 -12.55
N VAL A 211 -7.65 -5.18 -11.52
CA VAL A 211 -7.76 -6.64 -11.46
C VAL A 211 -9.15 -7.09 -10.98
N PRO A 212 -9.63 -8.29 -11.38
CA PRO A 212 -10.87 -8.85 -10.85
C PRO A 212 -10.88 -8.81 -9.32
N THR A 213 -11.92 -8.23 -8.74
CA THR A 213 -12.00 -8.03 -7.28
C THR A 213 -13.31 -8.58 -6.72
N LEU A 214 -13.20 -9.34 -5.63
CA LEU A 214 -14.31 -9.81 -4.81
C LEU A 214 -14.23 -9.14 -3.44
N VAL A 215 -15.32 -8.51 -3.00
CA VAL A 215 -15.46 -7.94 -1.66
C VAL A 215 -16.50 -8.74 -0.90
N LEU A 216 -16.09 -9.35 0.21
CA LEU A 216 -16.93 -10.13 1.12
C LEU A 216 -17.15 -9.35 2.40
N GLN A 217 -18.40 -9.29 2.86
CA GLN A 217 -18.80 -8.54 4.04
C GLN A 217 -19.86 -9.31 4.83
N HIS A 218 -19.78 -9.35 6.16
CA HIS A 218 -20.87 -9.82 7.00
C HIS A 218 -21.88 -8.70 7.25
N ALA A 219 -23.18 -9.06 7.13
CA ALA A 219 -24.29 -8.13 7.25
C ALA A 219 -24.42 -7.46 8.63
N ASP A 220 -24.00 -8.18 9.66
CA ASP A 220 -24.20 -7.76 11.04
C ASP A 220 -22.88 -7.44 11.77
N ASP A 221 -21.77 -7.22 11.04
CA ASP A 221 -20.49 -6.79 11.65
C ASP A 221 -20.65 -5.37 12.25
N PRO A 222 -20.46 -5.23 13.57
CA PRO A 222 -20.65 -3.94 14.23
C PRO A 222 -19.43 -3.03 14.16
N LEU A 223 -18.27 -3.54 13.74
CA LEU A 223 -16.99 -2.84 13.78
C LEU A 223 -16.52 -2.42 12.37
N ILE A 224 -16.55 -3.35 11.42
CA ILE A 224 -16.36 -3.06 10.00
C ILE A 224 -17.71 -3.20 9.34
N THR A 225 -18.42 -2.09 9.23
CA THR A 225 -19.83 -2.10 8.83
C THR A 225 -20.01 -2.44 7.36
N PRO A 226 -21.17 -2.98 6.94
CA PRO A 226 -21.47 -3.21 5.52
C PRO A 226 -21.29 -1.98 4.63
N ALA A 227 -21.52 -0.78 5.18
CA ALA A 227 -21.29 0.47 4.45
C ALA A 227 -19.81 0.68 4.11
N MET A 228 -18.88 0.27 4.98
CA MET A 228 -17.43 0.37 4.74
C MET A 228 -16.98 -0.61 3.67
N GLY A 229 -17.41 -1.88 3.73
CA GLY A 229 -17.11 -2.87 2.69
C GLY A 229 -17.72 -2.50 1.33
N LYS A 230 -18.94 -1.95 1.35
CA LYS A 230 -19.58 -1.45 0.14
C LYS A 230 -18.86 -0.25 -0.46
N ASP A 231 -18.32 0.65 0.37
CA ASP A 231 -17.50 1.78 -0.08
C ASP A 231 -16.25 1.29 -0.82
N VAL A 232 -15.58 0.25 -0.33
CA VAL A 232 -14.46 -0.39 -1.05
C VAL A 232 -14.92 -0.89 -2.42
N ALA A 233 -16.03 -1.63 -2.48
CA ALA A 233 -16.53 -2.21 -3.73
C ALA A 233 -16.97 -1.13 -4.73
N ASP A 234 -17.62 -0.08 -4.26
CA ASP A 234 -18.13 1.02 -5.12
C ASP A 234 -16.96 1.84 -5.74
N HIS A 235 -15.77 1.84 -5.14
CA HIS A 235 -14.60 2.55 -5.64
C HIS A 235 -13.67 1.69 -6.52
N ILE A 236 -13.79 0.36 -6.49
CA ILE A 236 -13.00 -0.53 -7.36
C ILE A 236 -13.81 -0.86 -8.63
N PRO A 237 -13.29 -0.56 -9.83
CA PRO A 237 -14.00 -0.86 -11.08
C PRO A 237 -14.41 -2.35 -11.19
N ALA A 238 -15.69 -2.59 -11.46
CA ALA A 238 -16.23 -3.94 -11.64
C ALA A 238 -16.04 -4.93 -10.47
N ALA A 239 -15.83 -4.44 -9.24
CA ALA A 239 -15.78 -5.30 -8.07
C ALA A 239 -17.12 -6.02 -7.83
N LYS A 240 -17.05 -7.31 -7.52
CA LYS A 240 -18.20 -8.10 -7.06
C LYS A 240 -18.32 -7.90 -5.53
N TYR A 241 -19.42 -7.33 -5.07
CA TYR A 241 -19.75 -7.24 -3.64
C TYR A 241 -20.69 -8.36 -3.23
N VAL A 242 -20.38 -9.07 -2.16
CA VAL A 242 -21.22 -10.13 -1.61
C VAL A 242 -21.36 -9.92 -0.10
N GLU A 243 -22.60 -9.78 0.34
CA GLU A 243 -22.96 -9.71 1.74
C GLU A 243 -23.36 -11.09 2.23
N LEU A 244 -22.74 -11.55 3.31
CA LEU A 244 -22.97 -12.86 3.92
C LEU A 244 -23.64 -12.70 5.31
N PRO A 245 -24.43 -13.67 5.74
CA PRO A 245 -24.93 -13.66 7.11
C PRO A 245 -23.80 -13.87 8.12
N GLY A 246 -23.80 -13.11 9.20
CA GLY A 246 -22.78 -13.23 10.26
C GLY A 246 -22.30 -11.86 10.73
N ARG A 247 -21.38 -11.90 11.71
CA ARG A 247 -20.86 -10.70 12.37
C ARG A 247 -19.38 -10.80 12.78
N ASN A 248 -18.68 -11.81 12.27
CA ASN A 248 -17.25 -11.98 12.54
C ASN A 248 -16.42 -11.15 11.54
N ILE A 249 -15.42 -10.43 12.00
CA ILE A 249 -14.43 -9.79 11.12
C ILE A 249 -13.64 -10.84 10.33
N PHE A 250 -13.33 -11.97 10.98
CA PHE A 250 -12.55 -13.00 10.31
C PHE A 250 -13.46 -14.07 9.70
N HIS A 251 -13.76 -13.93 8.40
CA HIS A 251 -14.42 -14.99 7.60
C HIS A 251 -13.60 -16.29 7.54
N VAL A 252 -12.44 -16.31 8.14
CA VAL A 252 -11.54 -17.46 8.23
C VAL A 252 -11.79 -18.32 9.45
N VAL A 253 -12.63 -17.85 10.40
CA VAL A 253 -13.12 -18.65 11.53
C VAL A 253 -14.52 -19.19 11.23
N GLU A 254 -14.97 -20.19 12.00
CA GLU A 254 -16.33 -20.71 11.81
C GLU A 254 -17.40 -19.63 12.08
N PRO A 255 -18.43 -19.54 11.20
CA PRO A 255 -18.70 -20.32 9.99
C PRO A 255 -18.01 -19.71 8.73
N TRP A 256 -16.93 -20.29 8.28
CA TRP A 256 -16.14 -19.81 7.13
C TRP A 256 -16.57 -20.38 5.76
N ARG A 257 -17.47 -21.39 5.74
CA ARG A 257 -17.79 -22.16 4.52
C ARG A 257 -18.47 -21.32 3.45
N ASP A 258 -19.29 -20.36 3.83
CA ASP A 258 -19.98 -19.51 2.86
C ASP A 258 -19.01 -18.57 2.16
N SER A 259 -18.10 -17.94 2.90
CA SER A 259 -17.04 -17.11 2.31
C SER A 259 -16.08 -17.92 1.44
N PHE A 260 -15.70 -19.11 1.85
CA PHE A 260 -14.87 -20.00 1.03
C PHE A 260 -15.57 -20.36 -0.30
N ARG A 261 -16.88 -20.65 -0.28
CA ARG A 261 -17.64 -20.98 -1.51
C ARG A 261 -17.61 -19.79 -2.49
N GLU A 262 -17.81 -18.58 -2.02
CA GLU A 262 -17.75 -17.38 -2.86
C GLU A 262 -16.35 -17.16 -3.42
N ILE A 263 -15.30 -17.35 -2.62
CA ILE A 263 -13.90 -17.27 -3.07
C ILE A 263 -13.60 -18.34 -4.13
N ALA A 264 -13.99 -19.59 -3.87
CA ALA A 264 -13.74 -20.70 -4.80
C ALA A 264 -14.45 -20.49 -6.13
N GLU A 265 -15.72 -20.08 -6.13
CA GLU A 265 -16.48 -19.75 -7.35
C GLU A 265 -15.81 -18.59 -8.11
N PHE A 266 -15.44 -17.53 -7.42
CA PHE A 266 -14.78 -16.38 -8.00
C PHE A 266 -13.44 -16.73 -8.65
N LEU A 267 -12.60 -17.52 -7.99
CA LEU A 267 -11.26 -17.87 -8.48
C LEU A 267 -11.28 -18.94 -9.58
N THR A 268 -12.30 -19.82 -9.61
CA THR A 268 -12.38 -20.90 -10.60
C THR A 268 -13.26 -20.55 -11.78
N GLY A 269 -14.18 -19.58 -11.65
CA GLY A 269 -15.10 -19.15 -12.69
C GLY A 269 -14.63 -17.95 -13.52
N HIS A 270 -13.59 -17.23 -13.09
CA HIS A 270 -13.04 -16.10 -13.83
C HIS A 270 -11.91 -16.54 -14.76
N GLN A 271 -12.10 -16.30 -16.09
CA GLN A 271 -10.95 -16.12 -16.98
C GLN A 271 -10.48 -14.67 -16.76
N ALA A 272 -9.19 -14.49 -16.51
CA ALA A 272 -8.60 -13.17 -16.42
C ALA A 272 -8.86 -12.41 -17.73
N ASP A 273 -9.66 -11.35 -17.66
CA ASP A 273 -9.70 -10.37 -18.75
C ASP A 273 -8.32 -9.72 -18.83
N VAL A 274 -7.88 -9.45 -20.05
CA VAL A 274 -6.58 -8.82 -20.33
C VAL A 274 -6.49 -7.51 -19.54
N ALA A 275 -5.53 -7.42 -18.65
CA ALA A 275 -5.28 -6.23 -17.85
C ALA A 275 -5.20 -5.00 -18.76
N ASP A 276 -5.98 -3.98 -18.49
CA ASP A 276 -5.74 -2.62 -19.02
C ASP A 276 -4.29 -2.24 -18.64
N ASP A 277 -3.54 -1.62 -19.56
CA ASP A 277 -2.17 -1.13 -19.35
C ASP A 277 -2.12 0.07 -18.38
N ARG A 278 -2.93 0.02 -17.31
CA ARG A 278 -3.07 1.06 -16.30
C ARG A 278 -2.46 0.62 -14.98
N VAL A 279 -1.68 1.51 -14.39
CA VAL A 279 -1.03 1.29 -13.10
C VAL A 279 -1.21 2.50 -12.20
N LEU A 280 -1.27 2.27 -10.89
CA LEU A 280 -1.09 3.34 -9.94
C LEU A 280 0.40 3.69 -9.88
N ALA A 281 0.73 4.95 -10.14
CA ALA A 281 2.12 5.42 -10.08
C ALA A 281 2.23 6.80 -9.45
N THR A 282 3.41 7.09 -8.93
CA THR A 282 3.76 8.45 -8.52
C THR A 282 4.57 9.10 -9.62
N VAL A 283 4.07 10.22 -10.13
CA VAL A 283 4.79 11.02 -11.12
C VAL A 283 5.54 12.15 -10.42
N LEU A 284 6.77 12.36 -10.86
CA LEU A 284 7.65 13.46 -10.44
C LEU A 284 7.98 14.32 -11.65
N PHE A 285 7.66 15.60 -11.55
CA PHE A 285 8.14 16.63 -12.46
C PHE A 285 9.19 17.48 -11.76
N THR A 286 10.32 17.73 -12.43
CA THR A 286 11.32 18.70 -11.99
C THR A 286 11.65 19.67 -13.11
N ASP A 287 12.04 20.89 -12.75
CA ASP A 287 12.35 21.95 -13.69
C ASP A 287 13.34 22.95 -13.06
N ILE A 288 14.27 23.51 -13.85
CA ILE A 288 15.22 24.53 -13.37
C ILE A 288 14.51 25.88 -13.28
N VAL A 289 14.63 26.54 -12.14
CA VAL A 289 14.03 27.86 -11.93
C VAL A 289 14.77 28.92 -12.79
N ASP A 290 14.00 29.72 -13.51
CA ASP A 290 14.50 30.80 -14.37
C ASP A 290 15.50 30.35 -15.46
N SER A 291 15.35 29.14 -15.98
CA SER A 291 16.27 28.51 -16.93
C SER A 291 16.54 29.38 -18.17
N THR A 292 15.50 29.97 -18.75
CA THR A 292 15.62 30.83 -19.95
C THR A 292 16.48 32.09 -19.67
N ARG A 293 16.27 32.73 -18.51
CA ARG A 293 17.06 33.89 -18.09
C ARG A 293 18.53 33.50 -17.90
N ARG A 294 18.75 32.39 -17.24
CA ARG A 294 20.08 31.86 -16.94
C ARG A 294 20.85 31.49 -18.23
N ALA A 295 20.18 30.81 -19.15
CA ALA A 295 20.76 30.51 -20.47
C ALA A 295 21.24 31.78 -21.17
N ALA A 296 20.45 32.85 -21.13
CA ALA A 296 20.84 34.16 -21.73
C ALA A 296 22.03 34.83 -21.02
N GLU A 297 22.17 34.60 -19.68
CA GLU A 297 23.27 35.21 -18.89
C GLU A 297 24.61 34.47 -19.11
N VAL A 298 24.60 33.12 -19.17
CA VAL A 298 25.85 32.33 -19.25
C VAL A 298 26.25 31.99 -20.70
N GLY A 299 25.34 32.08 -21.65
CA GLY A 299 25.54 31.74 -23.05
C GLY A 299 25.41 30.25 -23.36
N ASP A 300 25.15 29.91 -24.61
CA ASP A 300 24.73 28.58 -25.08
C ASP A 300 25.70 27.44 -24.71
N ARG A 301 26.99 27.71 -24.74
CA ARG A 301 28.01 26.69 -24.47
C ARG A 301 28.02 26.28 -22.99
N ASP A 302 28.06 27.27 -22.10
CA ASP A 302 28.14 27.04 -20.65
C ASP A 302 26.80 26.58 -20.14
N TRP A 303 25.69 27.04 -20.71
CA TRP A 303 24.35 26.52 -20.43
C TRP A 303 24.24 25.04 -20.77
N ARG A 304 24.73 24.60 -21.93
CA ARG A 304 24.72 23.18 -22.31
C ARG A 304 25.54 22.32 -21.36
N ALA A 305 26.73 22.76 -20.94
CA ALA A 305 27.55 22.05 -19.97
C ALA A 305 26.86 21.95 -18.60
N LEU A 306 26.12 23.00 -18.22
CA LEU A 306 25.33 23.02 -16.98
C LEU A 306 24.15 22.04 -17.05
N LEU A 307 23.43 21.98 -18.17
CA LEU A 307 22.36 21.00 -18.41
C LEU A 307 22.88 19.56 -18.36
N ASP A 308 24.02 19.27 -19.02
CA ASP A 308 24.63 17.95 -18.99
C ASP A 308 24.98 17.52 -17.55
N ALA A 309 25.48 18.44 -16.73
CA ALA A 309 25.79 18.19 -15.33
C ALA A 309 24.52 18.00 -14.50
N HIS A 310 23.48 18.82 -14.71
CA HIS A 310 22.16 18.67 -14.08
C HIS A 310 21.54 17.32 -14.38
N ASP A 311 21.52 16.92 -15.66
CA ASP A 311 20.96 15.67 -16.13
C ASP A 311 21.66 14.46 -15.48
N ALA A 312 22.98 14.52 -15.39
CA ALA A 312 23.76 13.46 -14.71
C ALA A 312 23.39 13.34 -13.24
N VAL A 313 23.20 14.47 -12.55
CA VAL A 313 22.75 14.49 -11.15
C VAL A 313 21.34 13.88 -11.01
N VAL A 314 20.38 14.33 -11.82
CA VAL A 314 19.00 13.84 -11.77
C VAL A 314 18.96 12.33 -12.01
N ARG A 315 19.60 11.83 -13.08
CA ARG A 315 19.64 10.40 -13.39
C ARG A 315 20.30 9.57 -12.31
N SER A 316 21.34 10.09 -11.66
CA SER A 316 21.97 9.43 -10.50
C SER A 316 20.99 9.27 -9.32
N GLN A 317 20.19 10.30 -9.02
CA GLN A 317 19.19 10.22 -7.97
C GLN A 317 18.03 9.30 -8.38
N LEU A 318 17.54 9.36 -9.61
CA LEU A 318 16.53 8.45 -10.11
C LEU A 318 16.96 6.99 -9.94
N ALA A 319 18.17 6.65 -10.34
CA ALA A 319 18.71 5.29 -10.17
C ALA A 319 18.78 4.87 -8.69
N ARG A 320 19.23 5.78 -7.81
CA ARG A 320 19.33 5.53 -6.37
C ARG A 320 17.98 5.23 -5.72
N PHE A 321 16.92 5.93 -6.14
CA PHE A 321 15.58 5.79 -5.57
C PHE A 321 14.65 4.92 -6.44
N ARG A 322 15.18 4.13 -7.38
CA ARG A 322 14.43 3.23 -8.28
C ARG A 322 13.35 3.96 -9.10
N GLY A 323 13.60 5.24 -9.44
CA GLY A 323 12.73 6.00 -10.33
C GLY A 323 13.02 5.66 -11.80
N ARG A 324 11.98 5.54 -12.59
CA ARG A 324 12.07 5.39 -14.05
C ARG A 324 11.97 6.77 -14.72
N GLU A 325 13.01 7.18 -15.46
CA GLU A 325 12.91 8.33 -16.36
C GLU A 325 11.90 8.00 -17.47
N VAL A 326 10.92 8.89 -17.67
CA VAL A 326 9.91 8.76 -18.72
C VAL A 326 10.27 9.67 -19.90
N SER A 327 10.51 10.94 -19.59
CA SER A 327 10.90 11.90 -20.62
C SER A 327 11.71 13.04 -20.03
N THR A 328 12.56 13.63 -20.89
CA THR A 328 13.33 14.84 -20.60
C THR A 328 13.09 15.84 -21.74
N SER A 329 12.77 17.07 -21.39
CA SER A 329 12.55 18.15 -22.35
C SER A 329 13.23 19.43 -21.88
N GLY A 330 14.38 19.75 -22.51
CA GLY A 330 15.20 20.87 -22.06
C GLY A 330 15.76 20.62 -20.65
N ASP A 331 15.35 21.42 -19.70
CA ASP A 331 15.72 21.36 -18.28
C ASP A 331 14.71 20.63 -17.38
N SER A 332 13.63 20.12 -18.00
CA SER A 332 12.54 19.46 -17.28
C SER A 332 12.64 17.94 -17.37
N PHE A 333 12.40 17.25 -16.28
CA PHE A 333 12.29 15.79 -16.19
C PHE A 333 10.88 15.37 -15.80
N LEU A 334 10.41 14.30 -16.43
CA LEU A 334 9.30 13.49 -15.97
C LEU A 334 9.83 12.11 -15.58
N ALA A 335 9.60 11.71 -14.34
CA ALA A 335 9.92 10.39 -13.85
C ALA A 335 8.72 9.74 -13.17
N MET A 336 8.71 8.42 -13.15
CA MET A 336 7.67 7.58 -12.55
C MET A 336 8.27 6.69 -11.46
N PHE A 337 7.49 6.48 -10.40
CA PHE A 337 7.84 5.61 -9.27
C PHE A 337 6.66 4.71 -8.93
N ASP A 338 6.95 3.51 -8.48
CA ASP A 338 6.01 2.57 -7.90
C ASP A 338 5.74 2.83 -6.39
N GLY A 339 6.44 3.81 -5.79
CA GLY A 339 6.33 4.17 -4.39
C GLY A 339 6.37 5.68 -4.12
N PRO A 340 5.35 6.22 -3.43
CA PRO A 340 5.24 7.66 -3.20
C PRO A 340 6.34 8.23 -2.30
N GLN A 341 6.76 7.50 -1.26
CA GLN A 341 7.85 7.95 -0.39
C GLN A 341 9.19 8.05 -1.13
N ARG A 342 9.50 7.06 -1.98
CA ARG A 342 10.72 7.07 -2.81
C ARG A 342 10.75 8.26 -3.75
N ALA A 343 9.61 8.58 -4.36
CA ALA A 343 9.47 9.74 -5.23
C ALA A 343 9.77 11.06 -4.50
N ILE A 344 9.20 11.26 -3.31
CA ILE A 344 9.46 12.46 -2.49
C ILE A 344 10.94 12.53 -2.11
N ARG A 345 11.51 11.46 -1.59
CA ARG A 345 12.94 11.43 -1.18
C ARG A 345 13.87 11.66 -2.37
N CYS A 346 13.51 11.16 -3.56
CA CYS A 346 14.25 11.46 -4.79
C CYS A 346 14.18 12.94 -5.14
N ALA A 347 13.00 13.56 -5.10
CA ALA A 347 12.83 14.99 -5.36
C ALA A 347 13.65 15.86 -4.41
N MET A 348 13.64 15.55 -3.10
CA MET A 348 14.47 16.22 -2.10
C MET A 348 15.96 16.05 -2.41
N ALA A 349 16.40 14.84 -2.72
CA ALA A 349 17.80 14.57 -3.05
C ALA A 349 18.26 15.27 -4.33
N ILE A 350 17.41 15.37 -5.35
CA ILE A 350 17.68 16.18 -6.56
C ILE A 350 17.84 17.65 -6.17
N ARG A 351 16.87 18.23 -5.45
CA ARG A 351 16.90 19.61 -4.97
C ARG A 351 18.22 19.95 -4.27
N ASP A 352 18.64 19.08 -3.37
CA ASP A 352 19.84 19.31 -2.56
C ASP A 352 21.13 19.13 -3.37
N ALA A 353 21.18 18.12 -4.25
CA ALA A 353 22.37 17.82 -5.04
C ALA A 353 22.67 18.90 -6.10
N VAL A 354 21.65 19.48 -6.73
CA VAL A 354 21.83 20.50 -7.79
C VAL A 354 22.30 21.85 -7.23
N GLN A 355 22.23 22.08 -5.91
CA GLN A 355 22.77 23.28 -5.29
C GLN A 355 24.27 23.43 -5.55
N SER A 356 25.01 22.32 -5.63
CA SER A 356 26.43 22.33 -5.94
C SER A 356 26.74 22.86 -7.34
N LEU A 357 25.76 22.84 -8.25
CA LEU A 357 25.83 23.43 -9.59
C LEU A 357 25.42 24.91 -9.61
N GLY A 358 25.07 25.47 -8.45
CA GLY A 358 24.59 26.84 -8.32
C GLY A 358 23.21 27.08 -8.93
N ILE A 359 22.39 26.05 -9.16
CA ILE A 359 21.03 26.15 -9.69
C ILE A 359 19.99 25.81 -8.63
N GLN A 360 18.77 26.29 -8.86
CA GLN A 360 17.60 25.94 -8.08
C GLN A 360 16.62 25.18 -8.95
N VAL A 361 15.99 24.16 -8.40
CA VAL A 361 14.94 23.41 -9.08
C VAL A 361 13.64 23.55 -8.31
N ARG A 362 12.54 23.34 -8.99
CA ARG A 362 11.23 23.12 -8.42
C ARG A 362 10.76 21.71 -8.76
N ALA A 363 10.02 21.09 -7.87
CA ALA A 363 9.50 19.76 -8.07
C ALA A 363 8.01 19.68 -7.70
N GLY A 364 7.26 18.91 -8.48
CA GLY A 364 5.85 18.62 -8.19
C GLY A 364 5.57 17.14 -8.36
N LEU A 365 4.84 16.57 -7.38
CA LEU A 365 4.52 15.15 -7.36
C LEU A 365 3.02 14.92 -7.16
N HIS A 366 2.55 13.86 -7.80
CA HIS A 366 1.21 13.35 -7.60
C HIS A 366 1.20 11.83 -7.74
N THR A 367 0.34 11.16 -6.97
CA THR A 367 0.07 9.73 -7.14
C THR A 367 -1.33 9.55 -7.70
N GLY A 368 -1.45 8.78 -8.76
CA GLY A 368 -2.72 8.49 -9.40
C GLY A 368 -2.58 7.43 -10.49
N GLU A 369 -3.70 7.09 -11.10
CA GLU A 369 -3.77 6.15 -12.21
C GLU A 369 -3.08 6.71 -13.45
N CYS A 370 -2.12 5.96 -13.99
CA CYS A 370 -1.39 6.27 -15.21
C CYS A 370 -1.60 5.17 -16.25
N GLU A 371 -1.82 5.53 -17.48
CA GLU A 371 -1.79 4.63 -18.62
C GLU A 371 -0.35 4.47 -19.11
N VAL A 372 0.16 3.23 -19.14
CA VAL A 372 1.52 2.92 -19.60
C VAL A 372 1.48 2.58 -21.08
N ARG A 373 2.28 3.27 -21.89
CA ARG A 373 2.39 3.06 -23.34
C ARG A 373 3.86 2.84 -23.72
N GLY A 374 4.33 1.62 -23.56
CA GLY A 374 5.76 1.32 -23.72
C GLY A 374 6.60 2.07 -22.69
N ASP A 375 7.49 2.97 -23.15
CA ASP A 375 8.31 3.79 -22.23
C ASP A 375 7.66 5.11 -21.81
N ASP A 376 6.51 5.47 -22.38
CA ASP A 376 5.75 6.69 -22.07
C ASP A 376 4.61 6.42 -21.08
N ILE A 377 4.11 7.50 -20.45
CA ILE A 377 2.95 7.45 -19.56
C ILE A 377 1.95 8.56 -19.88
N GLY A 378 0.67 8.24 -19.74
CA GLY A 378 -0.45 9.18 -19.95
C GLY A 378 -1.44 9.16 -18.80
N GLY A 379 -2.50 9.94 -18.94
CA GLY A 379 -3.59 10.00 -17.99
C GLY A 379 -3.65 11.29 -17.19
N ILE A 380 -4.75 11.47 -16.45
CA ILE A 380 -5.01 12.70 -15.69
C ILE A 380 -3.96 12.93 -14.59
N ALA A 381 -3.41 11.86 -14.00
CA ALA A 381 -2.40 11.94 -12.94
C ALA A 381 -1.12 12.65 -13.43
N VAL A 382 -0.71 12.41 -14.66
CA VAL A 382 0.44 13.09 -15.29
C VAL A 382 0.17 14.59 -15.41
N HIS A 383 -1.03 14.97 -15.85
CA HIS A 383 -1.42 16.38 -15.94
C HIS A 383 -1.46 17.05 -14.56
N ILE A 384 -1.97 16.37 -13.54
CA ILE A 384 -2.00 16.88 -12.16
C ILE A 384 -0.56 17.12 -11.68
N GLY A 385 0.34 16.14 -11.79
CA GLY A 385 1.74 16.27 -11.39
C GLY A 385 2.44 17.46 -12.07
N ALA A 386 2.25 17.65 -13.38
CA ALA A 386 2.76 18.79 -14.10
C ALA A 386 2.23 20.14 -13.57
N ARG A 387 0.95 20.22 -13.22
CA ARG A 387 0.35 21.45 -12.65
C ARG A 387 0.81 21.70 -11.22
N VAL A 388 1.00 20.67 -10.41
CA VAL A 388 1.59 20.80 -9.07
C VAL A 388 3.01 21.35 -9.18
N SER A 389 3.83 20.83 -10.08
CA SER A 389 5.19 21.35 -10.33
C SER A 389 5.20 22.83 -10.77
N ALA A 390 4.25 23.23 -11.60
CA ALA A 390 4.15 24.61 -12.06
C ALA A 390 3.81 25.62 -10.95
N LEU A 391 3.24 25.17 -9.83
CA LEU A 391 2.93 25.99 -8.65
C LEU A 391 4.08 26.01 -7.62
N ALA A 392 5.07 25.16 -7.79
CA ALA A 392 6.21 25.09 -6.89
C ALA A 392 7.13 26.32 -7.06
N GLY A 393 7.56 26.91 -5.95
CA GLY A 393 8.58 27.95 -5.90
C GLY A 393 10.01 27.39 -6.02
N PRO A 394 11.02 28.27 -6.01
CA PRO A 394 12.42 27.86 -6.02
C PRO A 394 12.75 26.95 -4.83
N ASN A 395 13.34 25.79 -5.11
CA ASN A 395 13.66 24.73 -4.15
C ASN A 395 12.46 24.14 -3.39
N ASP A 396 11.23 24.37 -3.85
CA ASP A 396 10.04 23.71 -3.31
C ASP A 396 9.89 22.30 -3.90
N VAL A 397 9.46 21.39 -3.04
CA VAL A 397 8.93 20.07 -3.43
C VAL A 397 7.46 20.04 -3.02
N LEU A 398 6.56 20.22 -4.00
CA LEU A 398 5.11 20.22 -3.76
C LEU A 398 4.50 18.85 -4.05
N VAL A 399 3.56 18.46 -3.22
CA VAL A 399 2.81 17.21 -3.34
C VAL A 399 1.31 17.46 -3.25
N SER A 400 0.52 16.61 -3.90
CA SER A 400 -0.94 16.59 -3.72
C SER A 400 -1.34 15.94 -2.39
N SER A 401 -2.56 16.21 -1.91
CA SER A 401 -3.13 15.55 -0.73
C SER A 401 -3.13 14.04 -0.85
N THR A 402 -3.50 13.49 -2.01
CA THR A 402 -3.47 12.04 -2.27
C THR A 402 -2.08 11.44 -1.98
N LEU A 403 -1.02 12.08 -2.46
CA LEU A 403 0.34 11.59 -2.22
C LEU A 403 0.73 11.73 -0.75
N ARG A 404 0.44 12.86 -0.12
CA ARG A 404 0.71 13.10 1.31
C ARG A 404 0.04 12.04 2.19
N ASP A 405 -1.21 11.68 1.89
CA ASP A 405 -1.98 10.69 2.67
C ASP A 405 -1.38 9.27 2.56
N LEU A 406 -0.79 8.93 1.41
CA LEU A 406 -0.13 7.64 1.20
C LEU A 406 1.23 7.49 1.91
N VAL A 407 1.81 8.58 2.42
CA VAL A 407 3.13 8.55 3.09
C VAL A 407 3.03 8.84 4.60
N ILE A 408 1.85 8.68 5.18
CA ILE A 408 1.66 8.73 6.63
C ILE A 408 2.60 7.71 7.29
N GLY A 409 3.28 8.13 8.36
CA GLY A 409 4.28 7.29 9.05
C GLY A 409 5.70 7.34 8.48
N SER A 410 5.92 8.00 7.33
CA SER A 410 7.24 8.11 6.69
C SER A 410 8.27 8.99 7.41
N GLY A 411 7.83 9.74 8.44
CA GLY A 411 8.65 10.75 9.11
C GLY A 411 8.86 12.02 8.27
N LEU A 412 8.17 12.16 7.12
CA LEU A 412 8.18 13.39 6.34
C LEU A 412 7.22 14.42 6.96
N GLU A 413 7.68 15.63 7.04
CA GLU A 413 6.87 16.76 7.52
C GLU A 413 6.38 17.60 6.34
N PHE A 414 5.16 18.11 6.45
CA PHE A 414 4.50 18.83 5.38
C PHE A 414 3.94 20.17 5.87
N GLU A 415 4.16 21.20 5.06
CA GLU A 415 3.53 22.52 5.23
C GLU A 415 2.32 22.63 4.29
N ASP A 416 1.16 22.95 4.85
CA ASP A 416 -0.06 23.18 4.08
C ASP A 416 0.08 24.44 3.20
N ARG A 417 -0.13 24.28 1.90
CA ARG A 417 -0.12 25.36 0.91
C ARG A 417 -1.53 25.79 0.47
N GLY A 418 -2.57 25.21 1.07
CA GLY A 418 -3.97 25.52 0.81
C GLY A 418 -4.53 24.86 -0.46
N ASP A 419 -5.73 25.30 -0.82
CA ASP A 419 -6.49 24.75 -1.96
C ASP A 419 -6.17 25.55 -3.22
N HIS A 420 -5.98 24.82 -4.35
CA HIS A 420 -5.61 25.38 -5.64
C HIS A 420 -6.48 24.84 -6.76
N THR A 421 -6.84 25.71 -7.70
CA THR A 421 -7.44 25.28 -8.97
C THR A 421 -6.33 25.00 -9.97
N LEU A 422 -6.24 23.76 -10.46
CA LEU A 422 -5.25 23.35 -11.45
C LEU A 422 -5.81 23.52 -12.86
N LYS A 423 -5.11 24.25 -13.71
CA LYS A 423 -5.58 24.56 -15.07
C LYS A 423 -5.85 23.30 -15.88
N GLY A 424 -7.12 23.10 -16.28
CA GLY A 424 -7.54 21.95 -17.09
C GLY A 424 -7.79 20.67 -16.29
N VAL A 425 -7.76 20.73 -14.97
CA VAL A 425 -8.08 19.62 -14.06
C VAL A 425 -9.33 20.00 -13.25
N PRO A 426 -10.36 19.14 -13.17
CA PRO A 426 -11.56 19.42 -12.37
C PRO A 426 -11.26 19.48 -10.87
N GLY A 427 -12.05 20.29 -10.15
CA GLY A 427 -12.04 20.36 -8.69
C GLY A 427 -10.96 21.29 -8.10
N GLU A 428 -10.96 21.35 -6.76
CA GLU A 428 -9.95 22.02 -5.96
C GLU A 428 -8.96 21.00 -5.41
N TRP A 429 -7.69 21.37 -5.39
CA TRP A 429 -6.59 20.47 -5.03
C TRP A 429 -5.80 21.06 -3.88
N ARG A 430 -5.83 20.40 -2.74
CA ARG A 430 -5.01 20.80 -1.61
C ARG A 430 -3.57 20.36 -1.82
N LEU A 431 -2.64 21.29 -1.69
CA LEU A 431 -1.22 21.05 -1.92
C LEU A 431 -0.42 21.24 -0.64
N PHE A 432 0.69 20.52 -0.57
CA PHE A 432 1.59 20.55 0.57
C PHE A 432 3.03 20.70 0.10
N ALA A 433 3.83 21.50 0.79
CA ALA A 433 5.27 21.52 0.58
C ALA A 433 5.94 20.54 1.54
N VAL A 434 6.90 19.78 1.04
CA VAL A 434 7.72 18.91 1.89
C VAL A 434 8.70 19.80 2.66
N ALA A 435 8.71 19.70 3.98
CA ALA A 435 9.64 20.43 4.84
C ALA A 435 11.09 20.03 4.53
N PRO A 436 12.07 20.94 4.72
CA PRO A 436 13.49 20.69 4.45
C PRO A 436 14.07 19.51 5.23
#